data_d72c1d382e3eb438a7f23596715f53fe
#
_entry.id   d72c1d382e3eb438a7f23596715f53fe
#
_cell.length_a   1.000
_cell.length_b   1.000
_cell.length_c   1.000
_cell.angle_alpha   90.00
_cell.angle_beta   90.00
_cell.angle_gamma   90.00
#
_symmetry.space_group_name_H-M   'P 1'
#
loop_
_entity.id
_entity.type
_entity.pdbx_description
1 polymer ?
#
loop_
_entity_poly.entity_id
_entity_poly.type
_entity_poly.pdbx_seq_one_letter_code
_entity_poly.pdbx_strand_id
1 'polypeptide(L)'
;MIKPNRLRAMLTRTLSYFAQNPEALNLQFDNGKIKVTGNKSSSFEYHYDLLVSVKDFPFHPDVLFVPVIDFIRTEQQELLYNSDNWGKIEFDIVDNNHNTYDIYINIPLTERVIAKVENGEYRIQHGNEPQLNEYQPLPRFQVYLQEQWEETAELIFDSAQQGTAQQGMANE
;
A
#
# COMPACT_ATOMS: atom_id res chain seq x y z
N MET A 1 -8.65 11.36 -6.69
CA MET A 1 -7.49 10.49 -6.43
C MET A 1 -7.92 9.05 -6.52
N ILE A 2 -7.16 8.22 -7.23
CA ILE A 2 -7.53 6.81 -7.48
C ILE A 2 -6.59 5.83 -6.79
N LYS A 3 -5.31 6.19 -6.63
CA LYS A 3 -4.30 5.29 -6.02
C LYS A 3 -4.65 4.84 -4.59
N PRO A 4 -5.12 5.72 -3.68
CA PRO A 4 -5.50 5.28 -2.34
C PRO A 4 -6.65 4.27 -2.33
N ASN A 5 -7.64 4.44 -3.23
CA ASN A 5 -8.72 3.47 -3.36
C ASN A 5 -8.23 2.13 -3.92
N ARG A 6 -7.26 2.15 -4.84
CA ARG A 6 -6.60 0.94 -5.36
C ARG A 6 -5.80 0.23 -4.28
N LEU A 7 -5.03 0.98 -3.45
CA LEU A 7 -4.31 0.41 -2.33
C LEU A 7 -5.27 -0.25 -1.34
N ARG A 8 -6.34 0.45 -0.92
CA ARG A 8 -7.36 -0.11 -0.03
C ARG A 8 -7.96 -1.40 -0.61
N ALA A 9 -8.40 -1.36 -1.87
CA ALA A 9 -9.00 -2.52 -2.53
C ALA A 9 -8.01 -3.70 -2.61
N MET A 10 -6.75 -3.43 -2.91
CA MET A 10 -5.70 -4.44 -2.97
C MET A 10 -5.46 -5.04 -1.58
N LEU A 11 -5.24 -4.23 -0.55
CA LEU A 11 -5.02 -4.69 0.82
C LEU A 11 -6.21 -5.50 1.35
N THR A 12 -7.45 -5.04 1.13
CA THR A 12 -8.67 -5.76 1.56
C THR A 12 -8.83 -7.11 0.86
N ARG A 13 -8.44 -7.20 -0.42
CA ARG A 13 -8.47 -8.46 -1.18
C ARG A 13 -7.38 -9.41 -0.74
N THR A 14 -6.19 -8.89 -0.44
CA THR A 14 -4.99 -9.68 -0.15
C THR A 14 -4.94 -10.15 1.30
N LEU A 15 -5.41 -9.30 2.21
CA LEU A 15 -5.46 -9.54 3.66
C LEU A 15 -6.93 -9.54 4.10
N SER A 16 -7.53 -10.73 4.27
CA SER A 16 -8.94 -10.86 4.67
C SER A 16 -9.25 -10.21 6.03
N TYR A 17 -8.22 -9.98 6.86
CA TYR A 17 -8.31 -9.21 8.08
C TYR A 17 -8.98 -7.85 7.85
N PHE A 18 -8.61 -7.12 6.79
CA PHE A 18 -9.21 -5.82 6.48
C PHE A 18 -10.62 -5.90 5.89
N ALA A 19 -11.00 -7.05 5.32
CA ALA A 19 -12.39 -7.28 4.91
C ALA A 19 -13.30 -7.50 6.14
N GLN A 20 -12.77 -8.12 7.20
CA GLN A 20 -13.47 -8.38 8.45
C GLN A 20 -13.43 -7.18 9.40
N ASN A 21 -12.37 -6.37 9.36
CA ASN A 21 -12.12 -5.22 10.23
C ASN A 21 -11.80 -3.97 9.38
N PRO A 22 -12.75 -3.43 8.63
CA PRO A 22 -12.50 -2.30 7.73
C PRO A 22 -12.05 -1.03 8.45
N GLU A 23 -12.43 -0.87 9.71
CA GLU A 23 -12.03 0.23 10.60
C GLU A 23 -10.55 0.19 11.00
N ALA A 24 -9.92 -1.00 10.94
CA ALA A 24 -8.50 -1.15 11.25
C ALA A 24 -7.58 -0.48 10.22
N LEU A 25 -8.07 -0.25 8.98
CA LEU A 25 -7.30 0.38 7.91
C LEU A 25 -7.83 1.78 7.62
N ASN A 26 -7.07 2.81 7.99
CA ASN A 26 -7.34 4.20 7.67
C ASN A 26 -6.32 4.75 6.66
N LEU A 27 -6.79 5.53 5.70
CA LEU A 27 -5.98 6.21 4.68
C LEU A 27 -6.25 7.71 4.76
N GLN A 28 -5.21 8.49 5.01
CA GLN A 28 -5.28 9.96 5.09
C GLN A 28 -4.34 10.58 4.06
N PHE A 29 -4.68 11.80 3.64
CA PHE A 29 -3.86 12.58 2.71
C PHE A 29 -3.21 13.72 3.48
N ASP A 30 -1.93 13.91 3.26
CA ASP A 30 -1.18 15.02 3.83
C ASP A 30 -0.30 15.68 2.76
N ASN A 31 0.20 16.89 3.05
CA ASN A 31 1.15 17.65 2.22
C ASN A 31 0.73 17.79 0.74
N GLY A 32 -0.58 17.80 0.47
CA GLY A 32 -1.13 17.84 -0.88
C GLY A 32 -0.70 19.09 -1.67
N LYS A 33 -0.20 18.90 -2.89
CA LYS A 33 0.18 19.94 -3.85
C LYS A 33 -0.41 19.65 -5.20
N ILE A 34 -0.81 20.69 -5.94
CA ILE A 34 -1.23 20.61 -7.34
C ILE A 34 -0.12 21.25 -8.19
N LYS A 35 0.47 20.45 -9.07
CA LYS A 35 1.47 20.93 -10.04
C LYS A 35 0.80 21.17 -11.39
N VAL A 36 0.88 22.39 -11.87
CA VAL A 36 0.29 22.81 -13.15
C VAL A 36 1.41 23.27 -14.06
N THR A 37 1.35 22.90 -15.34
CA THR A 37 2.22 23.45 -16.37
C THR A 37 1.46 24.58 -17.07
N GLY A 38 2.12 25.72 -17.33
CA GLY A 38 1.52 26.95 -17.87
C GLY A 38 1.07 26.87 -19.35
N ASN A 39 0.60 25.71 -19.81
CA ASN A 39 0.03 25.53 -21.13
C ASN A 39 -1.50 25.76 -21.12
N LYS A 40 -2.15 25.76 -22.29
CA LYS A 40 -3.60 25.98 -22.43
C LYS A 40 -4.47 24.83 -21.91
N SER A 41 -3.90 23.81 -21.30
CA SER A 41 -4.60 22.63 -20.74
C SER A 41 -4.92 22.86 -19.27
N SER A 42 -6.09 22.42 -18.83
CA SER A 42 -6.45 22.33 -17.41
C SER A 42 -5.96 21.05 -16.75
N SER A 43 -5.07 20.30 -17.41
CA SER A 43 -4.42 19.11 -16.84
C SER A 43 -3.44 19.50 -15.76
N PHE A 44 -3.31 18.64 -14.76
CA PHE A 44 -2.44 18.88 -13.61
C PHE A 44 -1.95 17.55 -13.02
N GLU A 45 -1.06 17.64 -12.04
CA GLU A 45 -0.56 16.49 -11.30
C GLU A 45 -0.74 16.73 -9.80
N TYR A 46 -1.32 15.75 -9.10
CA TYR A 46 -1.32 15.71 -7.65
C TYR A 46 0.03 15.22 -7.15
N HIS A 47 0.56 15.87 -6.13
CA HIS A 47 1.63 15.38 -5.28
C HIS A 47 1.12 15.38 -3.86
N TYR A 48 1.19 14.27 -3.15
CA TYR A 48 0.70 14.16 -1.78
C TYR A 48 1.36 13.00 -1.06
N ASP A 49 1.35 13.08 0.25
CA ASP A 49 1.72 11.97 1.11
C ASP A 49 0.46 11.18 1.47
N LEU A 50 0.51 9.86 1.27
CA LEU A 50 -0.52 8.95 1.72
C LEU A 50 -0.10 8.34 3.05
N LEU A 51 -0.75 8.73 4.14
CA LEU A 51 -0.59 8.11 5.44
C LEU A 51 -1.54 6.91 5.55
N VAL A 52 -0.94 5.73 5.61
CA VAL A 52 -1.61 4.44 5.87
C VAL A 52 -1.50 4.16 7.35
N SER A 53 -2.62 4.10 8.06
CA SER A 53 -2.66 3.73 9.48
C SER A 53 -3.39 2.42 9.65
N VAL A 54 -2.73 1.45 10.27
CA VAL A 54 -3.31 0.15 10.62
C VAL A 54 -3.28 -0.01 12.12
N LYS A 55 -4.43 -0.33 12.73
CA LYS A 55 -4.57 -0.50 14.16
C LYS A 55 -4.76 -1.97 14.52
N ASP A 56 -4.17 -2.35 15.67
CA ASP A 56 -4.30 -3.67 16.26
C ASP A 56 -4.02 -4.81 15.25
N PHE A 57 -3.02 -4.62 14.39
CA PHE A 57 -2.66 -5.62 13.37
C PHE A 57 -2.11 -6.88 14.01
N PRO A 58 -2.76 -8.05 13.82
CA PRO A 58 -2.42 -9.26 14.59
C PRO A 58 -1.31 -10.11 13.97
N PHE A 59 -0.71 -9.66 12.86
CA PHE A 59 0.34 -10.38 12.16
C PHE A 59 1.66 -9.63 12.24
N HIS A 60 2.75 -10.31 11.88
CA HIS A 60 4.05 -9.67 11.74
C HIS A 60 3.96 -8.49 10.74
N PRO A 61 4.61 -7.34 11.00
CA PRO A 61 4.53 -6.15 10.13
C PRO A 61 4.89 -6.41 8.66
N ASP A 62 5.80 -7.35 8.38
CA ASP A 62 6.20 -7.71 7.01
C ASP A 62 5.03 -8.22 6.17
N VAL A 63 4.03 -8.82 6.81
CA VAL A 63 2.79 -9.27 6.14
C VAL A 63 2.03 -8.09 5.52
N LEU A 64 2.15 -6.88 6.09
CA LEU A 64 1.61 -5.65 5.54
C LEU A 64 2.57 -5.00 4.54
N PHE A 65 3.87 -4.98 4.84
CA PHE A 65 4.84 -4.28 4.00
C PHE A 65 4.99 -4.92 2.61
N VAL A 66 4.98 -6.25 2.50
CA VAL A 66 5.12 -6.94 1.21
C VAL A 66 4.05 -6.48 0.20
N PRO A 67 2.74 -6.55 0.48
CA PRO A 67 1.74 -6.07 -0.47
C PRO A 67 1.79 -4.55 -0.70
N VAL A 68 2.20 -3.74 0.28
CA VAL A 68 2.40 -2.30 0.07
C VAL A 68 3.52 -2.04 -0.93
N ILE A 69 4.65 -2.77 -0.85
CA ILE A 69 5.75 -2.66 -1.82
C ILE A 69 5.28 -3.11 -3.22
N ASP A 70 4.48 -4.16 -3.30
CA ASP A 70 3.90 -4.62 -4.57
C ASP A 70 2.97 -3.56 -5.20
N PHE A 71 2.19 -2.88 -4.38
CA PHE A 71 1.41 -1.73 -4.83
C PHE A 71 2.31 -0.62 -5.39
N ILE A 72 3.39 -0.27 -4.70
CA ILE A 72 4.33 0.76 -5.14
C ILE A 72 5.01 0.37 -6.46
N ARG A 73 5.34 -0.91 -6.65
CA ARG A 73 5.90 -1.43 -7.91
C ARG A 73 4.98 -1.22 -9.11
N THR A 74 3.67 -1.20 -8.90
CA THR A 74 2.69 -1.04 -9.97
C THR A 74 2.19 0.39 -10.14
N GLU A 75 2.05 1.13 -9.04
CA GLU A 75 1.38 2.43 -9.03
C GLU A 75 2.32 3.63 -8.79
N GLN A 76 3.57 3.41 -8.33
CA GLN A 76 4.54 4.48 -8.07
C GLN A 76 5.98 3.98 -8.23
N GLN A 77 6.28 3.44 -9.41
CA GLN A 77 7.56 2.78 -9.70
C GLN A 77 8.79 3.66 -9.48
N GLU A 78 8.67 4.97 -9.66
CA GLU A 78 9.78 5.90 -9.48
C GLU A 78 10.33 5.92 -8.03
N LEU A 79 9.53 5.52 -7.02
CA LEU A 79 10.01 5.36 -5.65
C LEU A 79 11.02 4.23 -5.50
N LEU A 80 10.97 3.24 -6.39
CA LEU A 80 11.84 2.06 -6.33
C LEU A 80 13.02 2.16 -7.31
N TYR A 81 12.81 2.75 -8.49
CA TYR A 81 13.81 2.74 -9.57
C TYR A 81 14.64 4.02 -9.65
N ASN A 82 14.25 5.10 -8.98
CA ASN A 82 15.05 6.30 -8.88
C ASN A 82 15.73 6.36 -7.49
N SER A 83 17.05 6.29 -7.48
CA SER A 83 17.85 6.32 -6.24
C SER A 83 17.61 7.58 -5.38
N ASP A 84 17.24 8.72 -6.00
CA ASP A 84 16.92 9.95 -5.28
C ASP A 84 15.64 9.84 -4.44
N ASN A 85 14.85 8.80 -4.67
CA ASN A 85 13.61 8.51 -3.96
C ASN A 85 13.76 7.39 -2.91
N TRP A 86 14.90 6.71 -2.85
CA TRP A 86 15.12 5.68 -1.84
C TRP A 86 15.08 6.26 -0.43
N GLY A 87 14.38 5.57 0.47
CA GLY A 87 14.16 6.02 1.84
C GLY A 87 13.05 7.06 2.02
N LYS A 88 12.28 7.42 0.97
CA LYS A 88 11.13 8.32 1.09
C LYS A 88 9.85 7.64 1.58
N ILE A 89 9.82 6.31 1.59
CA ILE A 89 8.77 5.55 2.25
C ILE A 89 9.20 5.41 3.70
N GLU A 90 8.46 6.01 4.60
CA GLU A 90 8.75 6.04 6.02
C GLU A 90 7.69 5.24 6.78
N PHE A 91 8.05 4.68 7.92
CA PHE A 91 7.10 3.99 8.77
C PHE A 91 7.41 4.15 10.25
N ASP A 92 6.36 4.02 11.08
CA ASP A 92 6.44 3.87 12.52
C ASP A 92 5.62 2.65 12.94
N ILE A 93 6.12 1.90 13.92
CA ILE A 93 5.45 0.74 14.49
C ILE A 93 5.40 0.90 16.01
N VAL A 94 4.23 0.69 16.57
CA VAL A 94 4.02 0.56 18.01
C VAL A 94 3.66 -0.90 18.28
N ASP A 95 4.48 -1.57 19.08
CA ASP A 95 4.20 -2.94 19.57
C ASP A 95 3.25 -2.83 20.76
N ASN A 96 2.06 -3.39 20.61
CA ASN A 96 1.03 -3.38 21.64
C ASN A 96 1.18 -4.60 22.57
N ASN A 97 0.83 -4.45 23.86
CA ASN A 97 0.97 -5.51 24.88
C ASN A 97 0.13 -6.78 24.62
N HIS A 98 -0.61 -6.86 23.51
CA HIS A 98 -1.50 -7.96 23.15
C HIS A 98 -1.05 -8.70 21.87
N ASN A 99 0.24 -8.68 21.56
CA ASN A 99 0.81 -9.26 20.33
C ASN A 99 0.17 -8.68 19.05
N THR A 100 -0.19 -7.42 19.07
CA THR A 100 -0.67 -6.68 17.90
C THR A 100 0.20 -5.45 17.67
N TYR A 101 0.14 -4.91 16.47
CA TYR A 101 0.94 -3.76 16.06
C TYR A 101 0.05 -2.63 15.57
N ASP A 102 0.34 -1.40 16.01
CA ASP A 102 -0.13 -0.22 15.32
C ASP A 102 0.93 0.20 14.32
N ILE A 103 0.59 0.23 13.04
CA ILE A 103 1.53 0.48 11.95
C ILE A 103 1.10 1.74 11.21
N TYR A 104 2.05 2.65 10.99
CA TYR A 104 1.87 3.87 10.22
C TYR A 104 2.89 3.87 9.10
N ILE A 105 2.42 4.07 7.85
CA ILE A 105 3.29 4.13 6.68
C ILE A 105 3.02 5.42 5.94
N ASN A 106 4.05 6.20 5.68
CA ASN A 106 3.99 7.40 4.85
C ASN A 106 4.52 7.11 3.45
N ILE A 107 3.69 7.30 2.42
CA ILE A 107 4.01 6.99 1.03
C ILE A 107 3.81 8.24 0.19
N PRO A 108 4.87 8.88 -0.33
CA PRO A 108 4.72 9.98 -1.26
C PRO A 108 4.20 9.47 -2.62
N LEU A 109 3.07 10.00 -3.05
CA LEU A 109 2.40 9.59 -4.28
C LEU A 109 2.19 10.77 -5.24
N THR A 110 2.18 10.45 -6.53
CA THR A 110 1.79 11.38 -7.58
C THR A 110 0.66 10.79 -8.43
N GLU A 111 -0.25 11.64 -8.91
CA GLU A 111 -1.30 11.23 -9.85
C GLU A 111 -1.47 12.28 -10.93
N ARG A 112 -1.25 11.91 -12.18
CA ARG A 112 -1.49 12.79 -13.31
C ARG A 112 -2.96 12.80 -13.72
N VAL A 113 -3.52 14.01 -13.86
CA VAL A 113 -4.89 14.24 -14.27
C VAL A 113 -4.89 14.95 -15.63
N ILE A 114 -5.54 14.32 -16.60
CA ILE A 114 -5.72 14.86 -17.95
C ILE A 114 -7.13 15.42 -18.02
N ALA A 115 -7.23 16.74 -18.19
CA ALA A 115 -8.50 17.43 -18.36
C ALA A 115 -8.64 17.91 -19.82
N LYS A 116 -9.60 17.36 -20.55
CA LYS A 116 -9.95 17.76 -21.92
C LYS A 116 -11.28 18.46 -21.92
N VAL A 117 -11.42 19.48 -22.76
CA VAL A 117 -12.71 20.11 -23.03
C VAL A 117 -13.28 19.52 -24.31
N GLU A 118 -14.45 18.89 -24.24
CA GLU A 118 -15.18 18.32 -25.36
C GLU A 118 -16.64 18.77 -25.26
N ASN A 119 -17.13 19.40 -26.31
CA ASN A 119 -18.53 19.92 -26.38
C ASN A 119 -18.93 20.87 -25.23
N GLY A 120 -17.95 21.66 -24.70
CA GLY A 120 -18.17 22.57 -23.58
C GLY A 120 -18.14 21.91 -22.20
N GLU A 121 -17.83 20.63 -22.10
CA GLU A 121 -17.71 19.86 -20.86
C GLU A 121 -16.24 19.49 -20.58
N TYR A 122 -15.86 19.43 -19.29
CA TYR A 122 -14.59 18.85 -18.88
C TYR A 122 -14.70 17.33 -18.80
N ARG A 123 -13.85 16.65 -19.57
CA ARG A 123 -13.60 15.20 -19.47
C ARG A 123 -12.32 14.98 -18.69
N ILE A 124 -12.45 14.32 -17.52
CA ILE A 124 -11.32 14.05 -16.61
C ILE A 124 -10.90 12.60 -16.74
N GLN A 125 -9.62 12.38 -16.98
CA GLN A 125 -9.00 11.07 -17.02
C GLN A 125 -7.75 11.06 -16.15
N HIS A 126 -7.60 10.07 -15.28
CA HIS A 126 -6.34 9.82 -14.58
C HIS A 126 -5.37 9.09 -15.52
N GLY A 127 -4.14 9.59 -15.61
CA GLY A 127 -3.08 8.96 -16.38
C GLY A 127 -2.68 7.63 -15.73
N ASN A 128 -2.39 6.63 -16.56
CA ASN A 128 -1.77 5.41 -16.07
C ASN A 128 -0.30 5.66 -15.76
N GLU A 129 0.25 4.98 -14.77
CA GLU A 129 1.69 4.94 -14.55
C GLU A 129 2.37 4.18 -15.69
N PRO A 130 3.49 4.69 -16.20
CA PRO A 130 4.28 3.94 -17.16
C PRO A 130 4.81 2.68 -16.48
N GLN A 131 4.57 1.52 -17.08
CA GLN A 131 5.10 0.26 -16.58
C GLN A 131 6.53 0.10 -17.10
N LEU A 132 7.50 0.25 -16.20
CA LEU A 132 8.93 0.10 -16.52
C LEU A 132 9.36 -1.37 -16.62
N ASN A 133 8.64 -2.26 -15.94
CA ASN A 133 8.84 -3.70 -15.95
C ASN A 133 7.48 -4.42 -15.94
N GLU A 134 7.43 -5.61 -16.54
CA GLU A 134 6.27 -6.51 -16.50
C GLU A 134 6.17 -7.20 -15.13
N TYR A 135 5.90 -6.44 -14.09
CA TYR A 135 5.66 -6.99 -12.75
C TYR A 135 4.17 -7.28 -12.57
N GLN A 136 3.86 -8.50 -12.15
CA GLN A 136 2.51 -8.88 -11.75
C GLN A 136 2.51 -9.26 -10.27
N PRO A 137 1.72 -8.58 -9.43
CA PRO A 137 1.58 -8.95 -8.03
C PRO A 137 1.09 -10.39 -7.91
N LEU A 138 1.61 -11.10 -6.91
CA LEU A 138 1.19 -12.46 -6.64
C LEU A 138 -0.29 -12.47 -6.20
N PRO A 139 -1.16 -13.27 -6.83
CA PRO A 139 -2.56 -13.38 -6.44
C PRO A 139 -2.72 -14.05 -5.06
N ARG A 140 -1.73 -14.82 -4.67
CA ARG A 140 -1.60 -15.50 -3.38
C ARG A 140 -0.13 -15.46 -2.96
N PHE A 141 0.13 -15.19 -1.67
CA PHE A 141 1.47 -15.18 -1.13
C PHE A 141 1.54 -15.80 0.26
N GLN A 142 2.72 -16.27 0.59
CA GLN A 142 3.10 -16.77 1.90
C GLN A 142 4.29 -15.95 2.39
N VAL A 143 4.33 -15.66 3.68
CA VAL A 143 5.48 -14.99 4.31
C VAL A 143 6.14 -15.98 5.24
N TYR A 144 7.44 -16.19 5.01
CA TYR A 144 8.29 -16.99 5.85
C TYR A 144 9.28 -16.06 6.55
N LEU A 145 9.40 -16.19 7.86
CA LEU A 145 10.44 -15.55 8.64
C LEU A 145 11.61 -16.52 8.82
N GLN A 146 12.81 -16.06 8.55
CA GLN A 146 14.04 -16.81 8.78
C GLN A 146 15.03 -15.92 9.52
N GLU A 147 15.40 -16.32 10.73
CA GLU A 147 16.48 -15.66 11.44
C GLU A 147 17.84 -16.06 10.87
N GLN A 148 18.83 -15.19 11.00
CA GLN A 148 20.16 -15.34 10.36
C GLN A 148 20.88 -16.65 10.72
N TRP A 149 20.52 -17.28 11.84
CA TRP A 149 21.17 -18.47 12.40
C TRP A 149 20.33 -19.75 12.29
N GLU A 150 19.14 -19.66 11.72
CA GLU A 150 18.26 -20.81 11.55
C GLU A 150 18.43 -21.46 10.19
N GLU A 151 18.44 -22.83 10.17
CA GLU A 151 18.49 -23.58 8.90
C GLU A 151 17.15 -23.61 8.18
N THR A 152 16.05 -23.33 8.89
CA THR A 152 14.68 -23.42 8.36
C THR A 152 13.93 -22.11 8.56
N ALA A 153 13.18 -21.70 7.54
CA ALA A 153 12.28 -20.56 7.62
C ALA A 153 10.92 -20.96 8.22
N GLU A 154 10.40 -20.17 9.14
CA GLU A 154 9.09 -20.37 9.74
C GLU A 154 8.00 -19.69 8.88
N LEU A 155 6.93 -20.41 8.57
CA LEU A 155 5.76 -19.83 7.90
C LEU A 155 4.97 -18.98 8.90
N ILE A 156 5.01 -17.65 8.76
CA ILE A 156 4.30 -16.71 9.64
C ILE A 156 2.97 -16.22 9.05
N PHE A 157 2.74 -16.41 7.74
CA PHE A 157 1.50 -15.98 7.10
C PHE A 157 1.23 -16.73 5.79
N ASP A 158 -0.03 -17.14 5.57
CA ASP A 158 -0.54 -17.66 4.30
C ASP A 158 -1.85 -16.96 3.93
N SER A 159 -1.88 -16.23 2.83
CA SER A 159 -3.07 -15.50 2.36
C SER A 159 -4.25 -16.40 2.00
N ALA A 160 -4.05 -17.70 1.83
CA ALA A 160 -5.12 -18.67 1.59
C ALA A 160 -5.73 -19.26 2.87
N GLN A 161 -5.06 -19.15 4.00
CA GLN A 161 -5.49 -19.77 5.28
C GLN A 161 -6.06 -18.77 6.29
N GLN A 162 -6.36 -17.54 5.89
CA GLN A 162 -6.83 -16.46 6.78
C GLN A 162 -8.14 -16.74 7.55
N GLY A 163 -8.70 -17.92 7.46
CA GLY A 163 -9.90 -18.33 8.21
C GLY A 163 -9.66 -19.28 9.39
N THR A 164 -8.44 -19.78 9.63
CA THR A 164 -8.19 -20.89 10.55
C THR A 164 -7.17 -20.67 11.67
N ALA A 165 -6.48 -19.53 11.71
CA ALA A 165 -5.30 -19.34 12.58
C ALA A 165 -5.57 -18.72 13.97
N GLN A 166 -6.78 -18.79 14.53
CA GLN A 166 -7.05 -18.28 15.90
C GLN A 166 -7.65 -19.31 16.88
N GLN A 167 -7.47 -20.62 16.70
CA GLN A 167 -7.92 -21.61 17.67
C GLN A 167 -6.84 -22.50 18.30
N GLY A 168 -5.55 -22.15 18.14
CA GLY A 168 -4.44 -23.03 18.54
C GLY A 168 -3.58 -22.61 19.74
N MET A 169 -3.83 -21.48 20.42
CA MET A 169 -3.03 -21.07 21.59
C MET A 169 -3.86 -20.63 22.80
N ALA A 170 -4.81 -21.46 23.19
CA ALA A 170 -5.45 -21.34 24.49
C ALA A 170 -5.62 -22.75 25.07
N ASN A 171 -4.51 -23.38 25.50
CA ASN A 171 -4.46 -24.48 26.46
C ASN A 171 -3.02 -24.98 26.58
N GLU A 172 -2.24 -24.34 27.47
CA GLU A 172 -1.38 -25.03 28.43
C GLU A 172 -0.92 -24.04 29.49
#